data_967f9d26fdfee6588903320fb5c5f2d0
#
_entry.id   967f9d26fdfee6588903320fb5c5f2d0
#
_cell.length_a   1.000
_cell.length_b   1.000
_cell.length_c   1.000
_cell.angle_alpha   90.00
_cell.angle_beta   90.00
_cell.angle_gamma   90.00
#
_symmetry.space_group_name_H-M   'P 1'
#
loop_
_entity.id
_entity.type
_entity.pdbx_description
1 polymer ?
#
loop_
_entity_poly.entity_id
_entity_poly.type
_entity_poly.pdbx_seq_one_letter_code
_entity_poly.pdbx_strand_id
1 'polypeptide(L)'
;MVEGYQLEALETRLKIPILYGVDAVHGHGNMKNATIFPHNIGLGAANDPELIEKIGRATAEEMLASGIPWNFSPVVAAVQDVRWGRAY
;
A
#
# COMPACT_ATOMS: atom_id res chain seq x y z
N MET A 1 -14.20 0.29 9.95
CA MET A 1 -14.40 1.38 8.93
C MET A 1 -14.56 0.80 7.52
N VAL A 2 -13.57 0.12 6.96
CA VAL A 2 -13.67 -0.46 5.59
C VAL A 2 -14.84 -1.44 5.46
N GLU A 3 -15.01 -2.33 6.45
CA GLU A 3 -16.14 -3.26 6.49
C GLU A 3 -17.50 -2.54 6.41
N GLY A 4 -17.66 -1.41 7.12
CA GLY A 4 -18.87 -0.61 7.05
C GLY A 4 -19.16 -0.11 5.63
N TYR A 5 -18.15 0.40 4.94
CA TYR A 5 -18.30 0.83 3.54
C TYR A 5 -18.65 -0.32 2.60
N GLN A 6 -18.08 -1.52 2.84
CA GLN A 6 -18.42 -2.70 2.04
C GLN A 6 -19.87 -3.12 2.25
N LEU A 7 -20.35 -3.12 3.50
CA LEU A 7 -21.74 -3.43 3.80
C LEU A 7 -22.70 -2.46 3.10
N GLU A 8 -22.44 -1.17 3.17
CA GLU A 8 -23.23 -0.15 2.46
C GLU A 8 -23.24 -0.37 0.94
N ALA A 9 -22.10 -0.71 0.37
CA ALA A 9 -21.99 -1.00 -1.06
C ALA A 9 -22.86 -2.21 -1.47
N LEU A 10 -22.92 -3.24 -0.63
CA LEU A 10 -23.72 -4.44 -0.87
C LEU A 10 -25.23 -4.21 -0.72
N GLU A 11 -25.64 -3.14 -0.03
CA GLU A 11 -27.04 -2.72 0.07
C GLU A 11 -27.51 -1.92 -1.16
N THR A 12 -26.61 -1.51 -2.05
CA THR A 12 -26.97 -0.82 -3.29
C THR A 12 -27.66 -1.75 -4.27
N ARG A 13 -28.37 -1.18 -5.26
CA ARG A 13 -29.10 -1.94 -6.28
C ARG A 13 -28.25 -2.99 -7.01
N LEU A 14 -27.00 -2.68 -7.28
CA LEU A 14 -26.09 -3.57 -8.03
C LEU A 14 -25.26 -4.49 -7.12
N LYS A 15 -25.21 -4.22 -5.82
CA LYS A 15 -24.47 -5.02 -4.83
C LYS A 15 -23.01 -5.26 -5.21
N ILE A 16 -22.38 -4.26 -5.82
CA ILE A 16 -20.98 -4.33 -6.24
C ILE A 16 -20.10 -3.87 -5.07
N PRO A 17 -19.16 -4.69 -4.59
CA PRO A 17 -18.22 -4.30 -3.54
C PRO A 17 -17.33 -3.14 -3.97
N ILE A 18 -16.89 -2.33 -2.99
CA ILE A 18 -15.91 -1.28 -3.24
C ILE A 18 -14.50 -1.90 -3.34
N LEU A 19 -13.74 -1.48 -4.34
CA LEU A 19 -12.30 -1.72 -4.39
C LEU A 19 -11.60 -0.59 -3.63
N TYR A 20 -11.50 -0.77 -2.31
CA TYR A 20 -10.88 0.23 -1.42
C TYR A 20 -9.38 0.15 -1.49
N GLY A 21 -8.71 1.27 -1.73
CA GLY A 21 -7.26 1.33 -1.88
C GLY A 21 -6.61 2.39 -0.99
N VAL A 22 -5.34 2.17 -0.68
CA VAL A 22 -4.50 3.10 0.10
C VAL A 22 -3.06 3.12 -0.42
N ASP A 23 -2.32 4.15 -0.03
CA ASP A 23 -0.87 4.26 -0.23
C ASP A 23 -0.13 3.57 0.91
N ALA A 24 0.14 2.28 0.78
CA ALA A 24 1.01 1.55 1.70
C ALA A 24 2.42 1.43 1.12
N VAL A 25 3.09 2.57 0.94
CA VAL A 25 4.35 2.70 0.17
C VAL A 25 5.54 2.10 0.89
N HIS A 26 5.52 2.11 2.22
CA HIS A 26 6.58 1.56 3.08
C HIS A 26 5.99 0.86 4.32
N GLY A 27 5.07 -0.04 4.08
CA GLY A 27 4.23 -0.69 5.09
C GLY A 27 2.84 -0.09 5.15
N HIS A 28 1.94 -0.71 5.90
CA HIS A 28 0.55 -0.28 6.01
C HIS A 28 0.38 0.87 7.02
N GLY A 29 0.93 2.05 6.69
CA GLY A 29 1.01 3.20 7.57
C GLY A 29 -0.32 3.78 8.04
N ASN A 30 -1.44 3.39 7.43
CA ASN A 30 -2.78 3.82 7.83
C ASN A 30 -3.38 2.95 8.95
N MET A 31 -2.69 1.88 9.34
CA MET A 31 -3.13 0.97 10.40
C MET A 31 -2.24 1.10 11.63
N LYS A 32 -2.85 1.37 12.77
CA LYS A 32 -2.13 1.39 14.04
C LYS A 32 -1.55 0.00 14.34
N ASN A 33 -0.29 -0.03 14.75
CA ASN A 33 0.50 -1.22 15.06
C ASN A 33 0.91 -2.07 13.85
N ALA A 34 0.64 -1.64 12.61
CA ALA A 34 1.22 -2.27 11.43
C ALA A 34 2.71 -1.99 11.33
N THR A 35 3.43 -2.85 10.63
CA THR A 35 4.87 -2.71 10.44
C THR A 35 5.19 -1.58 9.47
N ILE A 36 6.07 -0.68 9.87
CA ILE A 36 6.58 0.40 9.01
C ILE A 36 7.99 0.03 8.55
N PHE A 37 8.18 0.07 7.25
CA PHE A 37 9.47 -0.21 6.60
C PHE A 37 10.15 1.09 6.16
N PRO A 38 11.46 1.06 5.86
CA PRO A 38 12.13 2.20 5.25
C PRO A 38 11.50 2.60 3.91
N HIS A 39 11.63 3.86 3.52
CA HIS A 39 11.23 4.33 2.19
C HIS A 39 12.10 3.72 1.08
N ASN A 40 11.62 3.77 -0.15
CA ASN A 40 12.27 3.17 -1.32
C ASN A 40 13.72 3.62 -1.53
N ILE A 41 14.07 4.85 -1.16
CA ILE A 41 15.45 5.33 -1.24
C ILE A 41 16.40 4.50 -0.34
N GLY A 42 15.96 4.16 0.86
CA GLY A 42 16.71 3.29 1.77
C GLY A 42 16.72 1.84 1.31
N LEU A 43 15.58 1.34 0.86
CA LEU A 43 15.45 -0.04 0.36
C LEU A 43 16.28 -0.25 -0.91
N GLY A 44 16.31 0.73 -1.82
CA GLY A 44 17.15 0.71 -3.01
C GLY A 44 18.65 0.71 -2.68
N ALA A 45 19.05 1.48 -1.65
CA ALA A 45 20.43 1.49 -1.16
C ALA A 45 20.84 0.15 -0.54
N ALA A 46 19.92 -0.59 0.07
CA ALA A 46 20.18 -1.93 0.58
C ALA A 46 20.48 -2.95 -0.51
N ASN A 47 19.95 -2.74 -1.72
CA ASN A 47 20.20 -3.55 -2.91
C ASN A 47 19.97 -5.06 -2.67
N ASP A 48 18.90 -5.41 -1.97
CA ASP A 48 18.53 -6.78 -1.63
C ASP A 48 17.11 -7.08 -2.16
N PRO A 49 16.97 -7.59 -3.39
CA PRO A 49 15.67 -7.87 -3.99
C PRO A 49 14.82 -8.89 -3.20
N GLU A 50 15.46 -9.89 -2.59
CA GLU A 50 14.76 -10.90 -1.80
C GLU A 50 14.15 -10.29 -0.53
N LEU A 51 14.85 -9.37 0.10
CA LEU A 51 14.33 -8.62 1.23
C LEU A 51 13.12 -7.74 0.81
N ILE A 52 13.22 -7.08 -0.33
CA ILE A 52 12.13 -6.25 -0.87
C ILE A 52 10.87 -7.09 -1.14
N GLU A 53 11.02 -8.30 -1.68
CA GLU A 53 9.89 -9.22 -1.87
C GLU A 53 9.22 -9.57 -0.54
N LYS A 54 10.01 -9.88 0.50
CA LYS A 54 9.48 -10.18 1.84
C LYS A 54 8.75 -8.98 2.46
N ILE A 55 9.27 -7.77 2.28
CA ILE A 55 8.62 -6.52 2.72
C ILE A 55 7.29 -6.33 1.99
N GLY A 56 7.25 -6.54 0.68
CA GLY A 56 6.03 -6.46 -0.11
C GLY A 56 4.98 -7.47 0.36
N ARG A 57 5.38 -8.69 0.64
CA ARG A 57 4.51 -9.73 1.18
C ARG A 57 3.94 -9.36 2.55
N ALA A 58 4.78 -8.92 3.49
CA ALA A 58 4.35 -8.51 4.82
C ALA A 58 3.34 -7.35 4.75
N THR A 59 3.61 -6.35 3.91
CA THR A 59 2.69 -5.23 3.68
C THR A 59 1.35 -5.70 3.13
N ALA A 60 1.35 -6.62 2.15
CA ALA A 60 0.13 -7.15 1.56
C ALA A 60 -0.70 -7.95 2.56
N GLU A 61 -0.06 -8.77 3.40
CA GLU A 61 -0.73 -9.55 4.44
C GLU A 61 -1.41 -8.65 5.48
N GLU A 62 -0.72 -7.59 5.94
CA GLU A 62 -1.30 -6.62 6.86
C GLU A 62 -2.46 -5.82 6.24
N MET A 63 -2.35 -5.46 4.96
CA MET A 63 -3.42 -4.79 4.24
C MET A 63 -4.66 -5.67 4.11
N LEU A 64 -4.49 -6.92 3.68
CA LEU A 64 -5.60 -7.87 3.54
C LEU A 64 -6.27 -8.15 4.90
N ALA A 65 -5.48 -8.26 5.97
CA ALA A 65 -6.00 -8.43 7.32
C ALA A 65 -6.87 -7.24 7.77
N SER A 66 -6.63 -6.03 7.23
CA SER A 66 -7.44 -4.84 7.49
C SER A 66 -8.63 -4.67 6.54
N GLY A 67 -8.83 -5.59 5.60
CA GLY A 67 -9.91 -5.55 4.60
C GLY A 67 -9.62 -4.62 3.42
N ILE A 68 -8.38 -4.24 3.18
CA ILE A 68 -7.98 -3.33 2.10
C ILE A 68 -7.26 -4.13 1.00
N PRO A 69 -7.93 -4.42 -0.13
CA PRO A 69 -7.37 -5.29 -1.17
C PRO A 69 -6.50 -4.58 -2.20
N TRP A 70 -6.44 -3.25 -2.19
CA TRP A 70 -5.74 -2.47 -3.22
C TRP A 70 -4.68 -1.56 -2.61
N ASN A 71 -3.44 -1.73 -3.05
CA ASN A 71 -2.31 -0.88 -2.71
C ASN A 71 -1.87 -0.07 -3.93
N PHE A 72 -1.68 1.25 -3.77
CA PHE A 72 -1.17 2.15 -4.83
C PHE A 72 0.36 2.09 -4.94
N SER A 73 0.97 1.02 -4.45
CA SER A 73 2.43 0.79 -4.48
C SER A 73 2.75 -0.59 -5.08
N PRO A 74 4.02 -0.88 -5.38
CA PRO A 74 5.19 -0.04 -5.12
C PRO A 74 5.29 1.15 -6.08
N VAL A 75 5.96 2.22 -5.62
CA VAL A 75 6.36 3.32 -6.50
C VAL A 75 7.62 2.89 -7.25
N VAL A 76 7.51 2.73 -8.56
CA VAL A 76 8.62 2.30 -9.43
C VAL A 76 9.23 3.45 -10.23
N ALA A 77 8.82 4.67 -9.94
CA ALA A 77 9.31 5.86 -10.61
C ALA A 77 10.75 6.17 -10.22
N ALA A 78 11.65 6.24 -11.21
CA ALA A 78 13.01 6.74 -11.01
C ALA A 78 13.03 8.24 -11.35
N VAL A 79 13.55 9.05 -10.43
CA VAL A 79 13.65 10.50 -10.62
C VAL A 79 14.65 10.82 -11.73
N GLN A 80 14.20 11.47 -12.80
CA GLN A 80 15.01 11.91 -13.92
C GLN A 80 15.27 13.43 -13.90
N ASP A 81 14.40 14.19 -13.23
CA ASP A 81 14.46 15.65 -13.18
C ASP A 81 14.02 16.13 -11.78
N VAL A 82 14.89 16.91 -11.13
CA VAL A 82 14.65 17.46 -9.79
C VAL A 82 13.48 18.45 -9.71
N ARG A 83 13.01 18.96 -10.85
CA ARG A 83 11.82 19.82 -10.91
C ARG A 83 10.51 19.05 -10.75
N TRP A 84 10.54 17.73 -10.82
CA TRP A 84 9.37 16.91 -10.58
C TRP A 84 8.97 16.99 -9.10
N GLY A 85 7.85 17.62 -8.80
CA GLY A 85 7.40 17.92 -7.43
C GLY A 85 7.06 16.71 -6.56
N ARG A 86 7.14 15.49 -7.11
CA ARG A 86 6.91 14.21 -6.40
C ARG A 86 8.16 13.33 -6.37
N ALA A 87 9.31 13.94 -6.46
CA ALA A 87 10.62 13.29 -6.32
C ALA A 87 10.94 13.06 -4.83
N TYR A 88 10.44 11.98 -4.25
CA TYR A 88 10.63 11.62 -2.84
C TYR A 88 11.05 10.17 -2.67
#